data_4e0df50eb0f2e7595463c979ebee8df6
#
_entry.id   4e0df50eb0f2e7595463c979ebee8df6
#
_cell.length_a   1.000
_cell.length_b   1.000
_cell.length_c   1.000
_cell.angle_alpha   90.00
_cell.angle_beta   90.00
_cell.angle_gamma   90.00
#
_symmetry.space_group_name_H-M   'P 1'
#
loop_
_entity.id
_entity.type
_entity.pdbx_description
1 polymer ?
#
loop_
_entity_poly.entity_id
_entity_poly.type
_entity_poly.pdbx_seq_one_letter_code
_entity_poly.pdbx_strand_id
1 'polypeptide(L)'
;MSWVITALAVTSAAVSARSSYIAGRVQEDELKRQAEQEKVAAQSRELQRRQELNRALAANVVGFGQMGISGEGTPASIALASAQQAGISEGAMSLTEKLRQAQLRRAGSQAAQTGKLQAASTLLQAGTQVAQLKV
;
A
#
# COMPACT_ATOMS: atom_id res chain seq x y z
N MET A 1 25.97 -46.25 -4.04
CA MET A 1 24.70 -45.67 -4.51
C MET A 1 24.17 -44.54 -3.58
N SER A 2 24.56 -44.45 -2.32
CA SER A 2 24.00 -43.46 -1.35
C SER A 2 24.35 -41.99 -1.64
N TRP A 3 25.50 -41.71 -2.23
CA TRP A 3 25.92 -40.31 -2.44
C TRP A 3 25.24 -39.62 -3.63
N VAL A 4 24.66 -40.35 -4.57
CA VAL A 4 23.84 -39.77 -5.64
C VAL A 4 22.52 -39.25 -5.08
N ILE A 5 21.94 -39.95 -4.10
CA ILE A 5 20.68 -39.54 -3.45
C ILE A 5 20.92 -38.29 -2.60
N THR A 6 22.05 -38.19 -1.91
CA THR A 6 22.40 -36.99 -1.13
C THR A 6 22.68 -35.78 -2.01
N ALA A 7 23.33 -35.92 -3.15
CA ALA A 7 23.55 -34.85 -4.10
C ALA A 7 22.23 -34.33 -4.68
N LEU A 8 21.28 -35.21 -4.99
CA LEU A 8 19.96 -34.81 -5.50
C LEU A 8 19.11 -34.10 -4.46
N ALA A 9 19.17 -34.53 -3.19
CA ALA A 9 18.44 -33.89 -2.10
C ALA A 9 18.96 -32.45 -1.80
N VAL A 10 20.29 -32.26 -1.86
CA VAL A 10 20.89 -30.94 -1.65
C VAL A 10 20.57 -29.98 -2.79
N THR A 11 20.59 -30.46 -4.04
CA THR A 11 20.24 -29.59 -5.19
C THR A 11 18.76 -29.19 -5.19
N SER A 12 17.85 -30.12 -4.85
CA SER A 12 16.42 -29.80 -4.77
C SER A 12 16.10 -28.80 -3.64
N ALA A 13 16.77 -28.94 -2.49
CA ALA A 13 16.61 -27.99 -1.38
C ALA A 13 17.16 -26.60 -1.71
N ALA A 14 18.29 -26.53 -2.40
CA ALA A 14 18.84 -25.25 -2.84
C ALA A 14 17.93 -24.55 -3.86
N VAL A 15 17.32 -25.28 -4.79
CA VAL A 15 16.35 -24.75 -5.75
C VAL A 15 15.09 -24.27 -5.05
N SER A 16 14.54 -25.04 -4.11
CA SER A 16 13.33 -24.65 -3.36
C SER A 16 13.59 -23.46 -2.43
N ALA A 17 14.73 -23.36 -1.79
CA ALA A 17 15.11 -22.19 -0.98
C ALA A 17 15.24 -20.94 -1.86
N ARG A 18 15.86 -21.06 -3.03
CA ARG A 18 15.97 -19.95 -3.99
C ARG A 18 14.60 -19.52 -4.51
N SER A 19 13.72 -20.45 -4.83
CA SER A 19 12.36 -20.14 -5.29
C SER A 19 11.54 -19.41 -4.22
N SER A 20 11.62 -19.83 -2.96
CA SER A 20 10.95 -19.16 -1.84
C SER A 20 11.47 -17.74 -1.61
N TYR A 21 12.79 -17.54 -1.74
CA TYR A 21 13.40 -16.22 -1.64
C TYR A 21 12.94 -15.29 -2.78
N ILE A 22 12.94 -15.80 -4.01
CA ILE A 22 12.50 -15.05 -5.19
C ILE A 22 11.01 -14.72 -5.07
N ALA A 23 10.16 -15.67 -4.66
CA ALA A 23 8.74 -15.46 -4.45
C ALA A 23 8.48 -14.35 -3.42
N GLY A 24 9.20 -14.33 -2.29
CA GLY A 24 9.10 -13.27 -1.29
C GLY A 24 9.51 -11.89 -1.84
N ARG A 25 10.53 -11.84 -2.69
CA ARG A 25 10.96 -10.60 -3.37
C ARG A 25 9.93 -10.10 -4.39
N VAL A 26 9.40 -10.99 -5.21
CA VAL A 26 8.36 -10.64 -6.19
C VAL A 26 7.12 -10.10 -5.48
N GLN A 27 6.72 -10.73 -4.39
CA GLN A 27 5.58 -10.28 -3.59
C GLN A 27 5.84 -8.91 -2.92
N GLU A 28 7.06 -8.67 -2.44
CA GLU A 28 7.47 -7.36 -1.92
C GLU A 28 7.37 -6.27 -3.00
N ASP A 29 7.90 -6.54 -4.19
CA ASP A 29 7.89 -5.58 -5.29
C ASP A 29 6.47 -5.31 -5.80
N GLU A 30 5.61 -6.33 -5.84
CA GLU A 30 4.20 -6.18 -6.19
C GLU A 30 3.47 -5.29 -5.18
N LEU A 31 3.66 -5.51 -3.88
CA LEU A 31 3.06 -4.70 -2.83
C LEU A 31 3.59 -3.25 -2.82
N LYS A 32 4.85 -3.04 -3.19
CA LYS A 32 5.40 -1.70 -3.39
C LYS A 32 4.73 -0.98 -4.57
N ARG A 33 4.56 -1.68 -5.70
CA ARG A 33 3.86 -1.12 -6.87
C ARG A 33 2.41 -0.78 -6.54
N GLN A 34 1.71 -1.66 -5.82
CA GLN A 34 0.35 -1.39 -5.34
C GLN A 34 0.30 -0.15 -4.44
N ALA A 35 1.27 0.01 -3.53
CA ALA A 35 1.36 1.20 -2.68
C ALA A 35 1.61 2.49 -3.48
N GLU A 36 2.38 2.43 -4.56
CA GLU A 36 2.60 3.56 -5.46
C GLU A 36 1.36 3.89 -6.29
N GLN A 37 0.68 2.88 -6.81
CA GLN A 37 -0.58 3.05 -7.54
C GLN A 37 -1.67 3.66 -6.64
N GLU A 38 -1.79 3.19 -5.40
CA GLU A 38 -2.73 3.75 -4.42
C GLU A 38 -2.39 5.22 -4.12
N LYS A 39 -1.11 5.58 -4.02
CA LYS A 39 -0.68 6.97 -3.86
C LYS A 39 -1.12 7.85 -5.01
N VAL A 40 -0.93 7.41 -6.25
CA VAL A 40 -1.35 8.16 -7.44
C VAL A 40 -2.87 8.27 -7.50
N ALA A 41 -3.59 7.17 -7.22
CA ALA A 41 -5.05 7.17 -7.16
C ALA A 41 -5.59 8.10 -6.06
N ALA A 42 -4.92 8.17 -4.91
CA ALA A 42 -5.25 9.09 -3.83
C ALA A 42 -5.10 10.55 -4.26
N GLN A 43 -4.00 10.89 -4.91
CA GLN A 43 -3.76 12.24 -5.43
C GLN A 43 -4.80 12.65 -6.49
N SER A 44 -5.18 11.74 -7.38
CA SER A 44 -6.21 12.04 -8.39
C SER A 44 -7.57 12.28 -7.75
N ARG A 45 -7.96 11.49 -6.74
CA ARG A 45 -9.20 11.69 -5.97
C ARG A 45 -9.20 13.03 -5.22
N GLU A 46 -8.06 13.41 -4.65
CA GLU A 46 -7.92 14.71 -3.96
C GLU A 46 -8.11 15.88 -4.95
N LEU A 47 -7.49 15.81 -6.13
CA LEU A 47 -7.67 16.82 -7.18
C LEU A 47 -9.12 16.93 -7.64
N GLN A 48 -9.80 15.81 -7.86
CA GLN A 48 -11.21 15.80 -8.23
C GLN A 48 -12.08 16.46 -7.16
N ARG A 49 -11.90 16.12 -5.89
CA ARG A 49 -12.63 16.73 -4.78
C ARG A 49 -12.41 18.23 -4.70
N ARG A 50 -11.16 18.69 -4.86
CA ARG A 50 -10.88 20.15 -4.89
C ARG A 50 -11.56 20.84 -6.04
N GLN A 51 -11.62 20.23 -7.21
CA GLN A 51 -12.34 20.76 -8.36
C GLN A 51 -13.85 20.82 -8.10
N GLU A 52 -14.45 19.78 -7.51
CA GLU A 52 -15.85 19.73 -7.14
C GLU A 52 -16.18 20.78 -6.09
N LEU A 53 -15.35 20.93 -5.06
CA LEU A 53 -15.51 21.98 -4.05
C LEU A 53 -15.46 23.38 -4.66
N ASN A 54 -14.48 23.64 -5.52
CA ASN A 54 -14.36 24.93 -6.20
C ASN A 54 -15.58 25.21 -7.09
N ARG A 55 -16.11 24.21 -7.81
CA ARG A 55 -17.33 24.35 -8.60
C ARG A 55 -18.55 24.64 -7.73
N ALA A 56 -18.69 23.95 -6.60
CA ALA A 56 -19.78 24.16 -5.66
C ALA A 56 -19.72 25.57 -5.02
N LEU A 57 -18.54 26.02 -4.64
CA LEU A 57 -18.33 27.37 -4.11
C LEU A 57 -18.63 28.44 -5.16
N ALA A 58 -18.17 28.25 -6.41
CA ALA A 58 -18.47 29.17 -7.51
C ALA A 58 -19.97 29.22 -7.83
N ALA A 59 -20.66 28.09 -7.84
CA ALA A 59 -22.11 28.02 -8.04
C ALA A 59 -22.88 28.77 -6.94
N ASN A 60 -22.45 28.63 -5.70
CA ASN A 60 -23.05 29.33 -4.56
C ASN A 60 -22.85 30.86 -4.69
N VAL A 61 -21.64 31.31 -5.07
CA VAL A 61 -21.37 32.75 -5.26
C VAL A 61 -22.24 33.33 -6.38
N VAL A 62 -22.40 32.63 -7.48
CA VAL A 62 -23.26 33.02 -8.61
C VAL A 62 -24.73 33.04 -8.16
N GLY A 63 -25.21 32.05 -7.42
CA GLY A 63 -26.56 31.97 -6.89
C GLY A 63 -26.90 33.15 -5.97
N PHE A 64 -25.98 33.52 -5.07
CA PHE A 64 -26.15 34.68 -4.20
C PHE A 64 -26.16 36.02 -4.98
N GLY A 65 -25.32 36.14 -6.00
CA GLY A 65 -25.31 37.33 -6.86
C GLY A 65 -26.62 37.53 -7.63
N GLN A 66 -27.24 36.45 -8.10
CA GLN A 66 -28.55 36.50 -8.80
C GLN A 66 -29.71 36.85 -7.88
N MET A 67 -29.62 36.49 -6.58
CA MET A 67 -30.66 36.84 -5.59
C MET A 67 -30.49 38.24 -5.00
N GLY A 68 -29.50 39.01 -5.44
CA GLY A 68 -29.24 40.37 -4.93
C GLY A 68 -28.78 40.41 -3.46
N ILE A 69 -28.35 39.26 -2.93
CA ILE A 69 -27.84 39.15 -1.55
C ILE A 69 -26.33 39.44 -1.61
N SER A 70 -25.92 40.54 -0.97
CA SER A 70 -24.49 40.84 -0.85
C SER A 70 -23.78 39.74 -0.10
N GLY A 71 -22.58 39.32 -0.58
CA GLY A 71 -21.79 38.21 0.00
C GLY A 71 -21.28 38.48 1.42
N GLU A 72 -21.71 39.58 2.06
CA GLU A 72 -21.39 39.92 3.43
C GLU A 72 -22.51 39.45 4.36
N GLY A 73 -22.15 38.73 5.42
CA GLY A 73 -23.09 38.22 6.42
C GLY A 73 -23.33 36.69 6.31
N THR A 74 -24.58 36.26 6.44
CA THR A 74 -24.97 34.84 6.53
C THR A 74 -24.47 33.95 5.36
N PRO A 75 -24.48 34.40 4.08
CA PRO A 75 -23.92 33.61 2.99
C PRO A 75 -22.42 33.37 3.12
N ALA A 76 -21.65 34.36 3.56
CA ALA A 76 -20.21 34.24 3.77
C ALA A 76 -19.89 33.26 4.91
N SER A 77 -20.67 33.26 5.98
CA SER A 77 -20.49 32.32 7.10
C SER A 77 -20.81 30.86 6.70
N ILE A 78 -21.83 30.65 5.86
CA ILE A 78 -22.17 29.33 5.31
C ILE A 78 -21.05 28.82 4.39
N ALA A 79 -20.52 29.67 3.51
CA ALA A 79 -19.41 29.32 2.63
C ALA A 79 -18.15 28.97 3.43
N LEU A 80 -17.84 29.73 4.48
CA LEU A 80 -16.71 29.46 5.37
C LEU A 80 -16.89 28.16 6.14
N ALA A 81 -18.06 27.89 6.71
CA ALA A 81 -18.36 26.65 7.42
C ALA A 81 -18.25 25.43 6.48
N SER A 82 -18.76 25.53 5.26
CA SER A 82 -18.64 24.48 4.24
C SER A 82 -17.18 24.23 3.86
N ALA A 83 -16.37 25.26 3.70
CA ALA A 83 -14.94 25.13 3.41
C ALA A 83 -14.16 24.52 4.58
N GLN A 84 -14.48 24.86 5.81
CA GLN A 84 -13.88 24.26 7.01
C GLN A 84 -14.24 22.78 7.12
N GLN A 85 -15.49 22.41 6.90
CA GLN A 85 -15.94 21.03 6.96
C GLN A 85 -15.30 20.17 5.84
N ALA A 86 -15.15 20.73 4.65
CA ALA A 86 -14.41 20.09 3.56
C ALA A 86 -12.93 19.88 3.92
N GLY A 87 -12.27 20.87 4.54
CA GLY A 87 -10.89 20.77 5.00
C GLY A 87 -10.68 19.68 6.04
N ILE A 88 -11.60 19.52 6.99
CA ILE A 88 -11.57 18.46 8.00
C ILE A 88 -11.75 17.09 7.34
N SER A 89 -12.67 16.96 6.41
CA SER A 89 -12.90 15.69 5.69
C SER A 89 -11.71 15.30 4.80
N GLU A 90 -11.08 16.26 4.13
CA GLU A 90 -9.83 16.05 3.38
C GLU A 90 -8.70 15.57 4.29
N GLY A 91 -8.54 16.16 5.46
CA GLY A 91 -7.55 15.75 6.44
C GLY A 91 -7.74 14.31 6.90
N ALA A 92 -8.95 13.92 7.25
CA ALA A 92 -9.29 12.57 7.67
C ALA A 92 -9.05 11.53 6.55
N MET A 93 -9.44 11.84 5.32
CA MET A 93 -9.23 10.96 4.17
C MET A 93 -7.75 10.81 3.81
N SER A 94 -6.98 11.91 3.81
CA SER A 94 -5.54 11.85 3.55
C SER A 94 -4.78 11.00 4.58
N LEU A 95 -5.24 11.02 5.83
CA LEU A 95 -4.71 10.18 6.91
C LEU A 95 -5.01 8.70 6.65
N THR A 96 -6.23 8.37 6.26
CA THR A 96 -6.64 7.00 5.93
C THR A 96 -5.83 6.45 4.75
N GLU A 97 -5.61 7.25 3.71
CA GLU A 97 -4.80 6.86 2.55
C GLU A 97 -3.32 6.64 2.92
N LYS A 98 -2.75 7.50 3.76
CA LYS A 98 -1.39 7.33 4.28
C LYS A 98 -1.24 6.07 5.14
N LEU A 99 -2.24 5.76 5.98
CA LEU A 99 -2.26 4.53 6.77
C LEU A 99 -2.33 3.29 5.87
N ARG A 100 -3.17 3.31 4.85
CA ARG A 100 -3.28 2.21 3.89
C ARG A 100 -1.97 1.98 3.13
N GLN A 101 -1.32 3.05 2.67
CA GLN A 101 -0.01 2.97 2.04
C GLN A 101 1.06 2.41 3.00
N ALA A 102 1.05 2.84 4.27
CA ALA A 102 1.95 2.31 5.28
C ALA A 102 1.71 0.82 5.56
N GLN A 103 0.45 0.37 5.57
CA GLN A 103 0.10 -1.04 5.71
C GLN A 103 0.62 -1.89 4.54
N LEU A 104 0.44 -1.44 3.30
CA LEU A 104 0.97 -2.13 2.12
C LEU A 104 2.50 -2.25 2.16
N ARG A 105 3.19 -1.19 2.55
CA ARG A 105 4.65 -1.23 2.71
C ARG A 105 5.10 -2.20 3.81
N ARG A 106 4.40 -2.24 4.95
CA ARG A 106 4.68 -3.19 6.03
C ARG A 106 4.41 -4.63 5.58
N ALA A 107 3.30 -4.87 4.90
CA ALA A 107 2.99 -6.19 4.34
C ALA A 107 4.06 -6.65 3.34
N GLY A 108 4.58 -5.75 2.49
CA GLY A 108 5.68 -6.03 1.58
C GLY A 108 6.97 -6.43 2.32
N SER A 109 7.35 -5.69 3.35
CA SER A 109 8.55 -6.02 4.14
C SER A 109 8.40 -7.34 4.91
N GLN A 110 7.21 -7.64 5.42
CA GLN A 110 6.91 -8.93 6.06
C GLN A 110 6.98 -10.09 5.06
N ALA A 111 6.43 -9.93 3.86
CA ALA A 111 6.52 -10.94 2.80
C ALA A 111 7.98 -11.28 2.44
N ALA A 112 8.83 -10.26 2.33
CA ALA A 112 10.26 -10.45 2.09
C ALA A 112 10.97 -11.17 3.25
N GLN A 113 10.63 -10.83 4.50
CA GLN A 113 11.19 -11.51 5.67
C GLN A 113 10.73 -12.97 5.76
N THR A 114 9.44 -13.22 5.51
CA THR A 114 8.89 -14.58 5.49
C THR A 114 9.56 -15.42 4.41
N GLY A 115 9.77 -14.88 3.20
CA GLY A 115 10.49 -15.56 2.13
C GLY A 115 11.94 -15.91 2.52
N LYS A 116 12.65 -15.02 3.22
CA LYS A 116 13.99 -15.28 3.74
C LYS A 116 14.01 -16.38 4.82
N LEU A 117 13.07 -16.32 5.78
CA LEU A 117 12.96 -17.31 6.84
C LEU A 117 12.60 -18.69 6.26
N GLN A 118 11.69 -18.74 5.31
CA GLN A 118 11.31 -19.98 4.65
C GLN A 118 12.47 -20.57 3.84
N ALA A 119 13.25 -19.75 3.15
CA ALA A 119 14.46 -20.19 2.47
C ALA A 119 15.49 -20.74 3.46
N ALA A 120 15.71 -20.07 4.58
CA ALA A 120 16.64 -20.52 5.63
C ALA A 120 16.18 -21.85 6.28
N SER A 121 14.89 -21.99 6.59
CA SER A 121 14.34 -23.22 7.18
C SER A 121 14.46 -24.40 6.23
N THR A 122 14.24 -24.20 4.94
CA THR A 122 14.41 -25.24 3.91
C THR A 122 15.86 -25.73 3.82
N LEU A 123 16.83 -24.81 3.92
CA LEU A 123 18.25 -25.16 3.93
C LEU A 123 18.64 -25.93 5.20
N LEU A 124 18.15 -25.51 6.36
CA LEU A 124 18.39 -26.20 7.63
C LEU A 124 17.81 -27.63 7.61
N GLN A 125 16.59 -27.78 7.10
CA GLN A 125 15.92 -29.08 6.98
C GLN A 125 16.69 -30.01 6.05
N ALA A 126 17.20 -29.51 4.92
CA ALA A 126 18.06 -30.29 4.03
C ALA A 126 19.37 -30.68 4.72
N GLY A 127 19.99 -29.79 5.48
CA GLY A 127 21.19 -30.08 6.24
C GLY A 127 21.01 -31.21 7.28
N THR A 128 19.90 -31.22 7.99
CA THR A 128 19.58 -32.25 8.99
C THR A 128 19.32 -33.62 8.33
N GLN A 129 18.63 -33.63 7.17
CA GLN A 129 18.42 -34.88 6.42
C GLN A 129 19.74 -35.49 5.92
N VAL A 130 20.66 -34.66 5.44
CA VAL A 130 21.99 -35.11 5.01
C VAL A 130 22.80 -35.67 6.18
N ALA A 131 22.70 -35.05 7.37
CA ALA A 131 23.37 -35.54 8.57
C ALA A 131 22.84 -36.90 9.04
N GLN A 132 21.53 -37.12 8.92
CA GLN A 132 20.91 -38.42 9.28
C GLN A 132 21.24 -39.57 8.30
N LEU A 133 21.57 -39.26 7.05
CA LEU A 133 21.98 -40.27 6.07
C LEU A 133 23.43 -40.69 6.22
N LYS A 134 24.20 -40.02 7.08
CA LYS A 134 25.62 -40.30 7.30
C LYS A 134 25.90 -41.22 8.50
N VAL A 135 24.86 -41.59 9.26
CA VAL A 135 24.89 -42.59 10.34
C VAL A 135 24.43 -43.94 9.83
#